data_b42551fe01d8b33893816eec12cbb848
#
_entry.id   b42551fe01d8b33893816eec12cbb848
#
_cell.length_a   1.000
_cell.length_b   1.000
_cell.length_c   1.000
_cell.angle_alpha   90.00
_cell.angle_beta   90.00
_cell.angle_gamma   90.00
#
_symmetry.space_group_name_H-M   'P 1'
#
loop_
_entity.id
_entity.type
_entity.pdbx_description
1 polymer ?
#
loop_
_entity_poly.entity_id
_entity_poly.type
_entity_poly.pdbx_seq_one_letter_code
_entity_poly.pdbx_strand_id
1 'polypeptide(L)'
;MDEICEKLDLPKTSGYDIVTTLVHTGMIHVAREQKQRYTIGLTAYRIGINYTNNLDFISAIDPVLKAFSREVGKTVFFGIRSDDAVVYICKFEPENPIITTATVGTKNPIHCTSLGKAIMAFTEEEEVGEALKRMNFKKHTERTILNQEAFLKELEQVREKGYALDARELEEHMECVGAPVFGQDGNVMGAISVSSLYKPTEDYDALGRLVHEKGKELSRLLGYLGKYE
;
A
#
# COMPACT_ATOMS: atom_id res chain seq x y z
N MET A 1 1.55 8.96 -28.68
CA MET A 1 0.94 7.67 -29.11
C MET A 1 1.99 6.57 -29.20
N ASP A 2 3.09 6.77 -29.92
CA ASP A 2 4.15 5.75 -30.09
C ASP A 2 4.71 5.25 -28.76
N GLU A 3 4.97 6.13 -27.81
CA GLU A 3 5.45 5.77 -26.46
C GLU A 3 4.45 4.87 -25.69
N ILE A 4 3.17 5.10 -25.84
CA ILE A 4 2.11 4.27 -25.20
C ILE A 4 2.11 2.87 -25.81
N CYS A 5 2.15 2.80 -27.15
CA CYS A 5 2.15 1.53 -27.86
C CYS A 5 3.39 0.69 -27.55
N GLU A 6 4.57 1.35 -27.48
CA GLU A 6 5.84 0.71 -27.14
C GLU A 6 5.83 0.16 -25.69
N LYS A 7 5.40 0.98 -24.72
CA LYS A 7 5.37 0.57 -23.30
C LYS A 7 4.36 -0.54 -23.00
N LEU A 8 3.26 -0.60 -23.75
CA LEU A 8 2.20 -1.59 -23.54
C LEU A 8 2.25 -2.76 -24.54
N ASP A 9 3.27 -2.81 -25.40
CA ASP A 9 3.43 -3.81 -26.47
C ASP A 9 2.14 -3.96 -27.34
N LEU A 10 1.59 -2.82 -27.75
CA LEU A 10 0.34 -2.75 -28.51
C LEU A 10 0.59 -2.37 -29.98
N PRO A 11 -0.13 -3.01 -30.94
CA PRO A 11 -0.18 -2.52 -32.32
C PRO A 11 -0.71 -1.07 -32.37
N LYS A 12 -0.17 -0.23 -33.25
CA LYS A 12 -0.52 1.20 -33.33
C LYS A 12 -2.01 1.43 -33.56
N THR A 13 -2.68 0.59 -34.37
CA THR A 13 -4.13 0.66 -34.58
C THR A 13 -4.89 0.43 -33.29
N SER A 14 -4.59 -0.63 -32.56
CA SER A 14 -5.24 -0.95 -31.28
C SER A 14 -4.97 0.13 -30.24
N GLY A 15 -3.74 0.63 -30.16
CA GLY A 15 -3.39 1.73 -29.27
C GLY A 15 -4.19 3.01 -29.58
N TYR A 16 -4.37 3.33 -30.86
CA TYR A 16 -5.17 4.48 -31.30
C TYR A 16 -6.64 4.33 -30.89
N ASP A 17 -7.24 3.17 -31.13
CA ASP A 17 -8.64 2.90 -30.80
C ASP A 17 -8.90 2.96 -29.30
N ILE A 18 -8.00 2.37 -28.48
CA ILE A 18 -8.08 2.41 -27.02
C ILE A 18 -7.98 3.85 -26.52
N VAL A 19 -6.96 4.59 -26.95
CA VAL A 19 -6.76 5.97 -26.50
C VAL A 19 -7.91 6.87 -26.93
N THR A 20 -8.42 6.72 -28.15
CA THR A 20 -9.59 7.47 -28.64
C THR A 20 -10.83 7.17 -27.79
N THR A 21 -11.06 5.91 -27.45
CA THR A 21 -12.15 5.50 -26.55
C THR A 21 -12.01 6.13 -25.17
N LEU A 22 -10.82 6.09 -24.58
CA LEU A 22 -10.55 6.68 -23.27
C LEU A 22 -10.73 8.22 -23.27
N VAL A 23 -10.37 8.89 -24.38
CA VAL A 23 -10.62 10.32 -24.55
C VAL A 23 -12.12 10.59 -24.69
N HIS A 24 -12.82 9.82 -25.52
CA HIS A 24 -14.26 9.98 -25.76
C HIS A 24 -15.08 9.77 -24.48
N THR A 25 -14.69 8.81 -23.65
CA THR A 25 -15.34 8.52 -22.36
C THR A 25 -14.95 9.50 -21.25
N GLY A 26 -14.02 10.42 -21.49
CA GLY A 26 -13.53 11.36 -20.49
C GLY A 26 -12.65 10.71 -19.42
N MET A 27 -12.17 9.49 -19.65
CA MET A 27 -11.21 8.81 -18.77
C MET A 27 -9.84 9.48 -18.81
N ILE A 28 -9.46 9.98 -19.96
CA ILE A 28 -8.27 10.80 -20.18
C ILE A 28 -8.61 12.03 -21.01
N HIS A 29 -7.80 13.08 -20.91
CA HIS A 29 -7.86 14.28 -21.75
C HIS A 29 -6.55 14.51 -22.47
N VAL A 30 -6.62 15.10 -23.66
CA VAL A 30 -5.44 15.62 -24.35
C VAL A 30 -4.97 16.86 -23.60
N ALA A 31 -3.69 16.91 -23.23
CA ALA A 31 -3.11 18.03 -22.52
C ALA A 31 -3.18 19.32 -23.37
N ARG A 32 -3.69 20.42 -22.78
CA ARG A 32 -3.94 21.67 -23.51
C ARG A 32 -2.69 22.28 -24.15
N GLU A 33 -1.55 22.14 -23.48
CA GLU A 33 -0.27 22.75 -23.91
C GLU A 33 0.58 21.84 -24.81
N GLN A 34 0.29 20.55 -24.86
CA GLN A 34 1.03 19.56 -25.62
C GLN A 34 0.10 18.54 -26.26
N LYS A 35 -0.27 18.79 -27.50
CA LYS A 35 -1.28 17.97 -28.27
C LYS A 35 -0.99 16.46 -28.38
N GLN A 36 0.19 15.99 -27.92
CA GLN A 36 0.57 14.58 -27.93
C GLN A 36 0.66 13.94 -26.54
N ARG A 37 0.30 14.67 -25.50
CA ARG A 37 0.27 14.16 -24.12
C ARG A 37 -1.17 14.01 -23.61
N TYR A 38 -1.35 13.04 -22.72
CA TYR A 38 -2.63 12.76 -22.09
C TYR A 38 -2.52 12.95 -20.58
N THR A 39 -3.61 13.38 -19.98
CA THR A 39 -3.77 13.53 -18.53
C THR A 39 -5.00 12.74 -18.09
N ILE A 40 -5.06 12.35 -16.82
CA ILE A 40 -6.23 11.71 -16.22
C ILE A 40 -7.44 12.63 -16.35
N GLY A 41 -8.56 12.08 -16.80
CA GLY A 41 -9.83 12.78 -16.96
C GLY A 41 -10.73 12.68 -15.74
N LEU A 42 -11.74 13.54 -15.69
CA LEU A 42 -12.69 13.61 -14.57
C LEU A 42 -13.47 12.30 -14.37
N THR A 43 -13.75 11.56 -15.44
CA THR A 43 -14.44 10.26 -15.35
C THR A 43 -13.62 9.24 -14.54
N ALA A 44 -12.30 9.16 -14.75
CA ALA A 44 -11.42 8.29 -13.98
C ALA A 44 -11.41 8.68 -12.49
N TYR A 45 -11.35 9.98 -12.18
CA TYR A 45 -11.46 10.49 -10.82
C TYR A 45 -12.79 10.09 -10.16
N ARG A 46 -13.93 10.28 -10.86
CA ARG A 46 -15.25 9.89 -10.36
C ARG A 46 -15.36 8.39 -10.08
N ILE A 47 -14.78 7.55 -10.92
CA ILE A 47 -14.75 6.09 -10.71
C ILE A 47 -13.92 5.78 -9.47
N GLY A 48 -12.74 6.39 -9.31
CA GLY A 48 -11.90 6.21 -8.14
C GLY A 48 -12.58 6.65 -6.83
N ILE A 49 -13.25 7.80 -6.82
CA ILE A 49 -14.04 8.27 -5.66
C ILE A 49 -15.19 7.30 -5.34
N ASN A 50 -15.91 6.80 -6.36
CA ASN A 50 -16.98 5.84 -6.11
C ASN A 50 -16.45 4.51 -5.56
N TYR A 51 -15.26 4.07 -5.99
CA TYR A 51 -14.62 2.89 -5.41
C TYR A 51 -14.35 3.11 -3.91
N THR A 52 -13.70 4.22 -3.55
CA THR A 52 -13.40 4.50 -2.13
C THR A 52 -14.65 4.77 -1.29
N ASN A 53 -15.68 5.43 -1.83
CA ASN A 53 -16.94 5.66 -1.13
C ASN A 53 -17.75 4.37 -0.89
N ASN A 54 -17.56 3.34 -1.71
CA ASN A 54 -18.17 2.02 -1.52
C ASN A 54 -17.37 1.12 -0.55
N LEU A 55 -16.20 1.57 -0.08
CA LEU A 55 -15.47 0.92 0.98
C LEU A 55 -15.99 1.46 2.33
N ASP A 56 -17.15 0.97 2.76
CA ASP A 56 -17.84 1.42 3.99
C ASP A 56 -16.93 1.46 5.21
N PHE A 57 -15.92 0.58 5.26
CA PHE A 57 -14.95 0.52 6.35
C PHE A 57 -14.04 1.75 6.44
N ILE A 58 -13.77 2.47 5.33
CA ILE A 58 -12.89 3.66 5.36
C ILE A 58 -13.47 4.71 6.29
N SER A 59 -14.78 4.95 6.23
CA SER A 59 -15.44 5.91 7.11
C SER A 59 -15.32 5.55 8.59
N ALA A 60 -15.25 4.26 8.90
CA ALA A 60 -15.07 3.77 10.26
C ALA A 60 -13.63 3.94 10.77
N ILE A 61 -12.63 3.67 9.93
CA ILE A 61 -11.21 3.73 10.33
C ILE A 61 -10.62 5.15 10.28
N ASP A 62 -11.17 6.06 9.45
CA ASP A 62 -10.64 7.42 9.25
C ASP A 62 -10.42 8.19 10.57
N PRO A 63 -11.41 8.33 11.47
CA PRO A 63 -11.23 9.08 12.71
C PRO A 63 -10.17 8.45 13.63
N VAL A 64 -10.07 7.12 13.65
CA VAL A 64 -9.10 6.38 14.46
C VAL A 64 -7.68 6.61 13.94
N LEU A 65 -7.47 6.49 12.62
CA LEU A 65 -6.14 6.67 12.02
C LEU A 65 -5.67 8.12 12.04
N LYS A 66 -6.60 9.06 11.91
CA LYS A 66 -6.30 10.50 12.06
C LYS A 66 -5.88 10.86 13.48
N ALA A 67 -6.55 10.30 14.49
CA ALA A 67 -6.14 10.45 15.88
C ALA A 67 -4.77 9.80 16.14
N PHE A 68 -4.56 8.60 15.62
CA PHE A 68 -3.31 7.86 15.79
C PHE A 68 -2.12 8.57 15.14
N SER A 69 -2.28 9.16 13.95
CA SER A 69 -1.22 9.95 13.31
C SER A 69 -0.78 11.15 14.18
N ARG A 70 -1.73 11.81 14.85
CA ARG A 70 -1.42 12.91 15.78
C ARG A 70 -0.72 12.41 17.06
N GLU A 71 -1.18 11.28 17.60
CA GLU A 71 -0.62 10.64 18.79
C GLU A 71 0.86 10.27 18.59
N VAL A 72 1.17 9.60 17.48
CA VAL A 72 2.55 9.18 17.20
C VAL A 72 3.41 10.28 16.57
N GLY A 73 2.81 11.40 16.13
CA GLY A 73 3.51 12.49 15.45
C GLY A 73 4.14 12.08 14.11
N LYS A 74 3.59 11.07 13.46
CA LYS A 74 4.15 10.46 12.24
C LYS A 74 3.05 10.25 11.19
N THR A 75 3.44 10.12 9.92
CA THR A 75 2.49 9.81 8.83
C THR A 75 2.01 8.38 8.95
N VAL A 76 0.69 8.19 8.90
CA VAL A 76 0.02 6.90 8.95
C VAL A 76 -0.63 6.62 7.60
N PHE A 77 -0.45 5.41 7.10
CA PHE A 77 -1.10 4.92 5.88
C PHE A 77 -2.00 3.74 6.19
N PHE A 78 -3.04 3.57 5.36
CA PHE A 78 -3.75 2.32 5.21
C PHE A 78 -3.60 1.85 3.77
N GLY A 79 -3.24 0.59 3.57
CA GLY A 79 -3.04 0.00 2.27
C GLY A 79 -3.71 -1.36 2.14
N ILE A 80 -4.07 -1.71 0.91
CA ILE A 80 -4.63 -3.01 0.54
C ILE A 80 -3.75 -3.69 -0.51
N ARG A 81 -3.81 -5.01 -0.58
CA ARG A 81 -3.08 -5.78 -1.60
C ARG A 81 -3.75 -5.62 -2.97
N SER A 82 -2.94 -5.47 -3.99
CA SER A 82 -3.34 -5.55 -5.41
C SER A 82 -2.28 -6.37 -6.15
N ASP A 83 -2.57 -7.64 -6.37
CA ASP A 83 -1.65 -8.63 -6.97
C ASP A 83 -0.34 -8.78 -6.17
N ASP A 84 0.78 -8.36 -6.76
CA ASP A 84 2.14 -8.40 -6.22
C ASP A 84 2.59 -7.09 -5.55
N ALA A 85 1.64 -6.19 -5.31
CA ALA A 85 1.90 -4.87 -4.75
C ALA A 85 0.89 -4.49 -3.66
N VAL A 86 1.20 -3.44 -2.92
CA VAL A 86 0.28 -2.76 -2.03
C VAL A 86 -0.10 -1.40 -2.60
N VAL A 87 -1.40 -1.08 -2.57
CA VAL A 87 -1.95 0.22 -2.95
C VAL A 87 -2.35 0.99 -1.70
N TYR A 88 -1.87 2.22 -1.59
CA TYR A 88 -2.16 3.11 -0.46
C TYR A 88 -3.53 3.76 -0.66
N ILE A 89 -4.48 3.45 0.22
CA ILE A 89 -5.88 3.90 0.13
C ILE A 89 -6.12 5.15 0.96
N CYS A 90 -5.46 5.25 2.12
CA CYS A 90 -5.57 6.42 3.00
C CYS A 90 -4.18 6.89 3.43
N LYS A 91 -4.07 8.21 3.67
CA LYS A 91 -2.90 8.88 4.23
C LYS A 91 -3.36 9.88 5.28
N PHE A 92 -2.78 9.80 6.47
CA PHE A 92 -3.03 10.73 7.58
C PHE A 92 -1.73 11.34 8.03
N GLU A 93 -1.66 12.65 8.05
CA GLU A 93 -0.45 13.40 8.38
C GLU A 93 -0.61 14.09 9.74
N PRO A 94 0.45 14.13 10.57
CA PRO A 94 0.47 14.92 11.79
C PRO A 94 0.53 16.42 11.45
N GLU A 95 0.50 17.29 12.46
CA GLU A 95 0.59 18.75 12.26
C GLU A 95 1.90 19.19 11.56
N ASN A 96 3.00 18.48 11.82
CA ASN A 96 4.31 18.74 11.21
C ASN A 96 4.76 17.46 10.46
N PRO A 97 4.21 17.20 9.26
CA PRO A 97 4.52 15.99 8.53
C PRO A 97 5.93 16.04 7.95
N ILE A 98 6.58 14.88 7.88
CA ILE A 98 7.72 14.68 6.98
C ILE A 98 7.19 14.56 5.54
N ILE A 99 7.95 15.11 4.60
CA ILE A 99 7.63 14.92 3.18
C ILE A 99 7.91 13.47 2.82
N THR A 100 6.87 12.71 2.47
CA THR A 100 6.99 11.35 1.95
C THR A 100 6.64 11.34 0.47
N THR A 101 7.31 10.50 -0.32
CA THR A 101 7.01 10.31 -1.74
C THR A 101 5.69 9.58 -1.95
N ALA A 102 5.26 8.78 -0.94
CA ALA A 102 4.02 8.02 -0.99
C ALA A 102 2.78 8.91 -0.82
N THR A 103 1.83 8.73 -1.71
CA THR A 103 0.51 9.38 -1.71
C THR A 103 -0.60 8.34 -1.86
N VAL A 104 -1.84 8.73 -1.62
CA VAL A 104 -3.00 7.89 -1.93
C VAL A 104 -2.97 7.51 -3.42
N GLY A 105 -3.17 6.23 -3.71
CA GLY A 105 -3.05 5.65 -5.05
C GLY A 105 -1.62 5.18 -5.41
N THR A 106 -0.61 5.44 -4.58
CA THR A 106 0.73 4.89 -4.79
C THR A 106 0.68 3.37 -4.73
N LYS A 107 1.34 2.73 -5.69
CA LYS A 107 1.51 1.28 -5.77
C LYS A 107 2.98 0.93 -5.48
N ASN A 108 3.24 0.22 -4.39
CA ASN A 108 4.59 -0.17 -3.97
C ASN A 108 4.74 -1.69 -3.89
N PRO A 109 5.96 -2.23 -4.06
CA PRO A 109 6.22 -3.66 -3.97
C PRO A 109 5.92 -4.22 -2.58
N ILE A 110 5.39 -5.42 -2.52
CA ILE A 110 5.06 -6.12 -1.26
C ILE A 110 6.32 -6.45 -0.46
N HIS A 111 7.39 -6.93 -1.11
CA HIS A 111 8.55 -7.52 -0.44
C HIS A 111 9.41 -6.54 0.35
N CYS A 112 9.30 -5.26 0.10
CA CYS A 112 10.13 -4.22 0.72
C CYS A 112 9.32 -3.09 1.37
N THR A 113 8.05 -3.36 1.71
CA THR A 113 7.19 -2.42 2.45
C THR A 113 6.62 -3.06 3.70
N SER A 114 6.52 -2.33 4.79
CA SER A 114 5.90 -2.83 6.03
C SER A 114 4.44 -3.21 5.83
N LEU A 115 3.68 -2.45 5.01
CA LEU A 115 2.30 -2.79 4.64
C LEU A 115 2.22 -4.13 3.90
N GLY A 116 3.07 -4.31 2.88
CA GLY A 116 3.07 -5.52 2.07
C GLY A 116 3.44 -6.76 2.89
N LYS A 117 4.50 -6.68 3.70
CA LYS A 117 4.92 -7.77 4.58
C LYS A 117 3.85 -8.09 5.64
N ALA A 118 3.22 -7.07 6.25
CA ALA A 118 2.14 -7.27 7.20
C ALA A 118 0.92 -7.97 6.59
N ILE A 119 0.52 -7.61 5.37
CA ILE A 119 -0.58 -8.29 4.67
C ILE A 119 -0.19 -9.73 4.36
N MET A 120 0.96 -9.95 3.73
CA MET A 120 1.36 -11.28 3.27
C MET A 120 1.62 -12.27 4.40
N ALA A 121 2.08 -11.80 5.55
CA ALA A 121 2.32 -12.66 6.71
C ALA A 121 1.04 -13.36 7.21
N PHE A 122 -0.12 -12.75 7.01
CA PHE A 122 -1.41 -13.26 7.46
C PHE A 122 -2.38 -13.60 6.32
N THR A 123 -1.87 -13.65 5.09
CA THR A 123 -2.59 -14.18 3.93
C THR A 123 -2.44 -15.71 3.89
N GLU A 124 -3.47 -16.40 3.39
CA GLU A 124 -3.46 -17.87 3.21
C GLU A 124 -2.26 -18.34 2.38
N GLU A 125 -1.66 -19.49 2.75
CA GLU A 125 -0.42 -19.98 2.14
C GLU A 125 -0.53 -20.19 0.62
N GLU A 126 -1.68 -20.66 0.14
CA GLU A 126 -1.94 -20.84 -1.29
C GLU A 126 -1.84 -19.52 -2.05
N GLU A 127 -2.47 -18.46 -1.52
CA GLU A 127 -2.43 -17.12 -2.10
C GLU A 127 -1.03 -16.49 -2.03
N VAL A 128 -0.28 -16.74 -0.95
CA VAL A 128 1.12 -16.34 -0.83
C VAL A 128 1.93 -17.02 -1.94
N GLY A 129 1.74 -18.34 -2.15
CA GLY A 129 2.41 -19.08 -3.20
C GLY A 129 2.12 -18.54 -4.61
N GLU A 130 0.88 -18.15 -4.89
CA GLU A 130 0.51 -17.55 -6.17
C GLU A 130 1.08 -16.13 -6.35
N ALA A 131 1.15 -15.35 -5.29
CA ALA A 131 1.78 -14.03 -5.34
C ALA A 131 3.28 -14.13 -5.61
N LEU A 132 3.97 -15.04 -4.93
CA LEU A 132 5.41 -15.27 -5.10
C LEU A 132 5.83 -15.61 -6.54
N LYS A 133 4.99 -16.33 -7.29
CA LYS A 133 5.24 -16.66 -8.71
C LYS A 133 5.29 -15.41 -9.61
N ARG A 134 4.61 -14.33 -9.20
CA ARG A 134 4.48 -13.06 -9.95
C ARG A 134 5.38 -11.96 -9.42
N MET A 135 5.85 -12.10 -8.16
CA MET A 135 6.67 -11.07 -7.52
C MET A 135 8.03 -10.91 -8.18
N ASN A 136 8.38 -9.65 -8.44
CA ASN A 136 9.71 -9.26 -8.85
C ASN A 136 10.45 -8.69 -7.63
N PHE A 137 11.46 -9.42 -7.13
CA PHE A 137 12.31 -8.99 -6.02
C PHE A 137 13.35 -7.95 -6.46
N LYS A 138 12.87 -6.83 -7.01
CA LYS A 138 13.72 -5.74 -7.48
C LYS A 138 14.44 -5.09 -6.30
N LYS A 139 15.76 -4.89 -6.44
CA LYS A 139 16.56 -4.15 -5.47
C LYS A 139 16.25 -2.66 -5.51
N HIS A 140 15.95 -2.07 -4.36
CA HIS A 140 15.76 -0.65 -4.14
C HIS A 140 16.88 -0.03 -3.32
N THR A 141 17.32 -0.74 -2.26
CA THR A 141 18.44 -0.38 -1.39
C THR A 141 19.35 -1.59 -1.16
N GLU A 142 20.42 -1.41 -0.41
CA GLU A 142 21.27 -2.53 0.02
C GLU A 142 20.59 -3.48 1.02
N ARG A 143 19.44 -3.08 1.57
CA ARG A 143 18.68 -3.82 2.57
C ARG A 143 17.47 -4.54 2.01
N THR A 144 17.11 -4.27 0.74
CA THR A 144 15.95 -4.90 0.09
C THR A 144 16.07 -6.43 0.11
N ILE A 145 15.00 -7.11 0.48
CA ILE A 145 14.87 -8.57 0.36
C ILE A 145 14.85 -8.94 -1.12
N LEU A 146 15.73 -9.84 -1.55
CA LEU A 146 15.99 -10.10 -2.98
C LEU A 146 15.51 -11.49 -3.47
N ASN A 147 14.93 -12.32 -2.61
CA ASN A 147 14.48 -13.64 -3.00
C ASN A 147 13.34 -14.16 -2.12
N GLN A 148 12.66 -15.20 -2.62
CA GLN A 148 11.50 -15.80 -1.98
C GLN A 148 11.82 -16.41 -0.61
N GLU A 149 12.96 -17.09 -0.47
CA GLU A 149 13.34 -17.76 0.79
C GLU A 149 13.51 -16.76 1.92
N ALA A 150 14.26 -15.67 1.68
CA ALA A 150 14.43 -14.60 2.64
C ALA A 150 13.10 -13.90 2.97
N PHE A 151 12.23 -13.73 1.97
CA PHE A 151 10.92 -13.14 2.17
C PHE A 151 10.00 -14.01 3.03
N LEU A 152 9.93 -15.31 2.78
CA LEU A 152 9.15 -16.25 3.59
C LEU A 152 9.61 -16.28 5.04
N LYS A 153 10.94 -16.29 5.26
CA LYS A 153 11.50 -16.19 6.61
C LYS A 153 11.15 -14.88 7.32
N GLU A 154 11.11 -13.78 6.58
CA GLU A 154 10.65 -12.48 7.12
C GLU A 154 9.16 -12.55 7.50
N LEU A 155 8.30 -13.19 6.69
CA LEU A 155 6.89 -13.35 7.01
C LEU A 155 6.66 -14.18 8.29
N GLU A 156 7.49 -15.20 8.55
CA GLU A 156 7.45 -15.95 9.81
C GLU A 156 7.71 -15.05 11.01
N GLN A 157 8.74 -14.19 10.94
CA GLN A 157 9.07 -13.24 11.99
C GLN A 157 7.94 -12.21 12.20
N VAL A 158 7.30 -11.78 11.10
CA VAL A 158 6.15 -10.87 11.18
C VAL A 158 4.95 -11.53 11.88
N ARG A 159 4.69 -12.83 11.62
CA ARG A 159 3.64 -13.59 12.32
C ARG A 159 3.91 -13.67 13.82
N GLU A 160 5.14 -13.97 14.21
CA GLU A 160 5.56 -14.05 15.62
C GLU A 160 5.42 -12.71 16.35
N LYS A 161 5.81 -11.60 15.71
CA LYS A 161 5.79 -10.26 16.31
C LYS A 161 4.42 -9.58 16.23
N GLY A 162 3.61 -9.94 15.22
CA GLY A 162 2.35 -9.27 14.88
C GLY A 162 2.50 -7.95 14.11
N TYR A 163 3.72 -7.58 13.74
CA TYR A 163 4.03 -6.39 12.94
C TYR A 163 5.23 -6.61 12.02
N ALA A 164 5.29 -5.86 10.93
CA ALA A 164 6.36 -5.86 9.97
C ALA A 164 7.18 -4.56 10.04
N LEU A 165 8.46 -4.66 9.76
CA LEU A 165 9.37 -3.52 9.66
C LEU A 165 9.90 -3.40 8.22
N ASP A 166 9.71 -2.27 7.58
CA ASP A 166 10.52 -1.87 6.43
C ASP A 166 11.76 -1.13 6.97
N ALA A 167 12.84 -1.89 7.14
CA ALA A 167 14.09 -1.41 7.70
C ALA A 167 14.95 -0.72 6.63
N ARG A 168 14.41 0.33 5.98
CA ARG A 168 15.06 1.05 4.88
C ARG A 168 15.24 0.18 3.63
N GLU A 169 14.27 -0.67 3.36
CA GLU A 169 14.30 -1.62 2.24
C GLU A 169 13.81 -0.98 0.94
N LEU A 170 12.81 -0.08 1.01
CA LEU A 170 12.29 0.66 -0.13
C LEU A 170 13.04 1.97 -0.35
N GLU A 171 13.30 2.73 0.72
CA GLU A 171 13.99 4.03 0.70
C GLU A 171 15.05 4.09 1.83
N GLU A 172 16.29 4.48 1.50
CA GLU A 172 17.44 4.44 2.44
C GLU A 172 17.26 5.26 3.72
N HIS A 173 16.40 6.27 3.68
CA HIS A 173 16.20 7.21 4.78
C HIS A 173 14.88 7.01 5.53
N MET A 174 14.03 6.10 5.06
CA MET A 174 12.73 5.83 5.65
C MET A 174 12.73 4.51 6.41
N GLU A 175 12.09 4.51 7.56
CA GLU A 175 11.79 3.30 8.30
C GLU A 175 10.30 3.27 8.62
N CYS A 176 9.64 2.16 8.27
CA CYS A 176 8.20 2.06 8.39
C CYS A 176 7.83 0.80 9.17
N VAL A 177 6.84 0.92 10.03
CA VAL A 177 6.30 -0.20 10.80
C VAL A 177 4.85 -0.42 10.40
N GLY A 178 4.46 -1.67 10.09
CA GLY A 178 3.11 -1.99 9.65
C GLY A 178 2.51 -3.17 10.41
N ALA A 179 1.18 -3.18 10.53
CA ALA A 179 0.44 -4.27 11.14
C ALA A 179 -0.82 -4.61 10.33
N PRO A 180 -1.25 -5.89 10.31
CA PRO A 180 -2.43 -6.31 9.58
C PRO A 180 -3.71 -5.76 10.20
N VAL A 181 -4.73 -5.61 9.35
CA VAL A 181 -6.10 -5.31 9.74
C VAL A 181 -7.01 -6.37 9.13
N PHE A 182 -7.75 -7.06 9.98
CA PHE A 182 -8.63 -8.18 9.61
C PHE A 182 -10.08 -7.72 9.46
N GLY A 183 -10.80 -8.36 8.55
CA GLY A 183 -12.24 -8.21 8.39
C GLY A 183 -13.05 -9.17 9.25
N GLN A 184 -14.37 -9.03 9.19
CA GLN A 184 -15.33 -9.87 9.91
C GLN A 184 -15.20 -11.36 9.55
N ASP A 185 -14.78 -11.67 8.34
CA ASP A 185 -14.54 -13.03 7.82
C ASP A 185 -13.25 -13.67 8.30
N GLY A 186 -12.42 -12.93 9.04
CA GLY A 186 -11.11 -13.37 9.51
C GLY A 186 -9.98 -13.19 8.52
N ASN A 187 -10.26 -12.72 7.31
CA ASN A 187 -9.25 -12.47 6.29
C ASN A 187 -8.59 -11.09 6.49
N VAL A 188 -7.34 -10.97 6.03
CA VAL A 188 -6.64 -9.69 6.03
C VAL A 188 -7.26 -8.77 4.97
N MET A 189 -7.94 -7.71 5.41
CA MET A 189 -8.48 -6.67 4.53
C MET A 189 -7.41 -5.72 4.00
N GLY A 190 -6.36 -5.51 4.78
CA GLY A 190 -5.29 -4.58 4.49
C GLY A 190 -4.33 -4.47 5.66
N ALA A 191 -3.56 -3.42 5.68
CA ALA A 191 -2.66 -3.11 6.79
C ALA A 191 -2.60 -1.60 7.05
N ILE A 192 -2.22 -1.25 8.27
CA ILE A 192 -1.79 0.11 8.61
C ILE A 192 -0.27 0.17 8.65
N SER A 193 0.30 1.34 8.38
CA SER A 193 1.72 1.59 8.68
C SER A 193 1.96 3.00 9.19
N VAL A 194 2.99 3.11 10.01
CA VAL A 194 3.58 4.36 10.45
C VAL A 194 4.89 4.54 9.71
N SER A 195 5.04 5.67 9.01
CA SER A 195 6.25 6.03 8.27
C SER A 195 6.99 7.17 8.95
N SER A 196 8.31 7.03 9.08
CA SER A 196 9.19 8.06 9.64
C SER A 196 10.57 8.06 8.98
N LEU A 197 11.26 9.20 9.07
CA LEU A 197 12.69 9.22 8.79
C LEU A 197 13.39 8.33 9.81
N TYR A 198 14.35 7.55 9.33
CA TYR A 198 15.17 6.70 10.19
C TYR A 198 15.89 7.52 11.25
N LYS A 199 15.80 7.08 12.52
CA LYS A 199 16.51 7.64 13.65
C LYS A 199 17.14 6.50 14.44
N PRO A 200 18.48 6.46 14.62
CA PRO A 200 19.16 5.40 15.39
C PRO A 200 18.69 5.27 16.84
N THR A 201 18.11 6.34 17.40
CA THR A 201 17.62 6.39 18.78
C THR A 201 16.14 6.01 18.93
N GLU A 202 15.45 5.73 17.84
CA GLU A 202 14.03 5.32 17.86
C GLU A 202 13.94 3.85 18.27
N ASP A 203 13.03 3.52 19.18
CA ASP A 203 12.68 2.13 19.51
C ASP A 203 11.58 1.66 18.53
N TYR A 204 12.00 1.08 17.41
CA TYR A 204 11.08 0.57 16.38
C TYR A 204 10.31 -0.67 16.83
N ASP A 205 10.81 -1.43 17.81
CA ASP A 205 10.04 -2.54 18.38
C ASP A 205 8.91 -2.02 19.29
N ALA A 206 9.15 -0.97 20.06
CA ALA A 206 8.07 -0.31 20.80
C ALA A 206 7.02 0.30 19.88
N LEU A 207 7.46 0.97 18.81
CA LEU A 207 6.55 1.48 17.79
C LEU A 207 5.78 0.33 17.09
N GLY A 208 6.46 -0.80 16.85
CA GLY A 208 5.84 -2.01 16.27
C GLY A 208 4.70 -2.55 17.11
N ARG A 209 4.93 -2.68 18.41
CA ARG A 209 3.87 -3.11 19.34
C ARG A 209 2.69 -2.13 19.36
N LEU A 210 2.96 -0.83 19.33
CA LEU A 210 1.90 0.20 19.29
C LEU A 210 1.06 0.10 17.99
N VAL A 211 1.72 -0.05 16.84
CA VAL A 211 1.06 -0.21 15.54
C VAL A 211 0.26 -1.51 15.49
N HIS A 212 0.78 -2.60 16.06
CA HIS A 212 0.07 -3.87 16.18
C HIS A 212 -1.21 -3.75 17.02
N GLU A 213 -1.14 -3.10 18.20
CA GLU A 213 -2.34 -2.86 19.00
C GLU A 213 -3.37 -1.99 18.25
N LYS A 214 -2.91 -1.01 17.47
CA LYS A 214 -3.80 -0.21 16.61
C LYS A 214 -4.43 -1.06 15.50
N GLY A 215 -3.69 -1.98 14.88
CA GLY A 215 -4.23 -2.96 13.93
C GLY A 215 -5.33 -3.82 14.54
N LYS A 216 -5.14 -4.28 15.78
CA LYS A 216 -6.17 -5.02 16.54
C LYS A 216 -7.42 -4.17 16.82
N GLU A 217 -7.23 -2.91 17.23
CA GLU A 217 -8.33 -1.97 17.45
C GLU A 217 -9.19 -1.81 16.19
N LEU A 218 -8.54 -1.57 15.06
CA LEU A 218 -9.20 -1.43 13.76
C LEU A 218 -9.92 -2.70 13.34
N SER A 219 -9.28 -3.85 13.49
CA SER A 219 -9.90 -5.14 13.14
C SER A 219 -11.16 -5.40 13.97
N ARG A 220 -11.16 -5.11 15.28
CA ARG A 220 -12.35 -5.21 16.11
C ARG A 220 -13.44 -4.24 15.66
N LEU A 221 -13.06 -3.01 15.30
CA LEU A 221 -13.99 -2.00 14.75
C LEU A 221 -14.66 -2.51 13.46
N LEU A 222 -13.93 -3.29 12.65
CA LEU A 222 -14.40 -3.90 11.41
C LEU A 222 -15.07 -5.26 11.59
N GLY A 223 -15.35 -5.64 12.83
CA GLY A 223 -16.13 -6.84 13.17
C GLY A 223 -15.32 -8.13 13.30
N TYR A 224 -13.99 -8.05 13.35
CA TYR A 224 -13.15 -9.22 13.63
C TYR A 224 -13.29 -9.66 15.08
N LEU A 225 -13.77 -10.88 15.30
CA LEU A 225 -13.97 -11.49 16.63
C LEU A 225 -12.96 -12.61 16.93
N GLY A 226 -12.02 -12.85 16.02
CA GLY A 226 -11.01 -13.89 16.20
C GLY A 226 -10.00 -13.56 17.30
N LYS A 227 -9.28 -14.60 17.74
CA LYS A 227 -8.15 -14.41 18.64
C LYS A 227 -6.94 -13.94 17.82
N TYR A 228 -6.27 -12.91 18.29
CA TYR A 228 -4.93 -12.57 17.87
C TYR A 228 -3.99 -13.48 18.68
N GLU A 229 -3.68 -14.64 18.13
CA GLU A 229 -2.63 -15.53 18.66
C GLU A 229 -1.28 -15.14 18.10
#